data_f9f6784605eff6b7a03383c75ed7d448
#
_entry.id   f9f6784605eff6b7a03383c75ed7d448
#
_cell.length_a   1.000
_cell.length_b   1.000
_cell.length_c   1.000
_cell.angle_alpha   90.00
_cell.angle_beta   90.00
_cell.angle_gamma   90.00
#
_symmetry.space_group_name_H-M   'P 1'
#
loop_
_entity.id
_entity.type
_entity.pdbx_description
1 polymer ?
#
loop_
_entity_poly.entity_id
_entity_poly.type
_entity_poly.pdbx_seq_one_letter_code
_entity_poly.pdbx_strand_id
1 'polypeptide(L)'
;MIDPIDVNNEEMLELKRPIIDACIKSAKKIGWSDAMGILRGTLFLESEPMSIEALAEKTGYSKTTVRTNISYLENIGMVRRVVGSVSKQHRNKQHRYALETDTEARRPVVLSAAKEEVHSVLQALNQIEKNLEGHNLEAEKMSAIMAKTRQFYEEMDRILQLMDQYTLKELIELLESNKK
;
A
#
# COMPACT_ATOMS: atom_id res chain seq x y z
N MET A 1 20.51 -37.52 -12.80
CA MET A 1 20.57 -37.43 -11.34
C MET A 1 20.25 -36.01 -11.00
N ILE A 2 19.03 -35.74 -10.54
CA ILE A 2 18.57 -34.38 -10.21
C ILE A 2 19.15 -34.05 -8.83
N ASP A 3 19.76 -32.87 -8.73
CA ASP A 3 20.46 -32.44 -7.51
C ASP A 3 19.43 -32.26 -6.37
N PRO A 4 19.64 -32.81 -5.16
CA PRO A 4 18.68 -32.70 -4.05
C PRO A 4 18.35 -31.28 -3.65
N ILE A 5 19.16 -30.28 -4.05
CA ILE A 5 18.96 -28.85 -3.80
C ILE A 5 17.86 -28.28 -4.69
N ASP A 6 17.68 -28.81 -5.91
CA ASP A 6 16.63 -28.31 -6.85
C ASP A 6 15.21 -28.74 -6.46
N VAL A 7 15.05 -29.98 -5.98
CA VAL A 7 13.75 -30.52 -5.54
C VAL A 7 13.20 -29.73 -4.35
N ASN A 8 14.07 -29.37 -3.40
CA ASN A 8 13.68 -28.61 -2.21
C ASN A 8 13.29 -27.15 -2.55
N ASN A 9 13.81 -26.61 -3.65
CA ASN A 9 13.51 -25.25 -4.12
C ASN A 9 12.19 -25.18 -4.88
N GLU A 10 11.86 -26.21 -5.67
CA GLU A 10 10.58 -26.30 -6.38
C GLU A 10 9.41 -26.55 -5.42
N GLU A 11 9.54 -27.48 -4.47
CA GLU A 11 8.53 -27.70 -3.43
C GLU A 11 8.29 -26.45 -2.59
N MET A 12 9.34 -25.74 -2.22
CA MET A 12 9.23 -24.49 -1.46
C MET A 12 8.58 -23.37 -2.28
N LEU A 13 8.80 -23.32 -3.59
CA LEU A 13 8.17 -22.37 -4.49
C LEU A 13 6.66 -22.64 -4.63
N GLU A 14 6.27 -23.91 -4.75
CA GLU A 14 4.86 -24.32 -4.80
C GLU A 14 4.11 -23.95 -3.50
N LEU A 15 4.74 -24.15 -2.34
CA LEU A 15 4.18 -23.73 -1.04
C LEU A 15 3.98 -22.20 -0.96
N LYS A 16 4.83 -21.43 -1.63
CA LYS A 16 4.78 -19.96 -1.65
C LYS A 16 3.81 -19.39 -2.70
N ARG A 17 3.46 -20.17 -3.71
CA ARG A 17 2.63 -19.74 -4.86
C ARG A 17 1.31 -19.08 -4.44
N PRO A 18 0.51 -19.62 -3.49
CA PRO A 18 -0.78 -19.01 -3.14
C PRO A 18 -0.68 -17.55 -2.67
N ILE A 19 0.35 -17.20 -1.89
CA ILE A 19 0.53 -15.82 -1.42
C ILE A 19 1.03 -14.89 -2.53
N ILE A 20 1.91 -15.41 -3.41
CA ILE A 20 2.41 -14.68 -4.58
C ILE A 20 1.23 -14.37 -5.52
N ASP A 21 0.39 -15.35 -5.83
CA ASP A 21 -0.80 -15.19 -6.68
C ASP A 21 -1.81 -14.20 -6.07
N ALA A 22 -2.03 -14.25 -4.76
CA ALA A 22 -2.86 -13.30 -4.05
C ALA A 22 -2.31 -11.86 -4.15
N CYS A 23 -0.98 -11.70 -4.03
CA CYS A 23 -0.32 -10.41 -4.18
C CYS A 23 -0.41 -9.88 -5.61
N ILE A 24 -0.24 -10.74 -6.64
CA ILE A 24 -0.42 -10.37 -8.05
C ILE A 24 -1.86 -9.94 -8.32
N LYS A 25 -2.83 -10.73 -7.87
CA LYS A 25 -4.25 -10.42 -8.03
C LYS A 25 -4.64 -9.10 -7.37
N SER A 26 -4.10 -8.84 -6.17
CA SER A 26 -4.30 -7.58 -5.47
C SER A 26 -3.67 -6.39 -6.23
N ALA A 27 -2.43 -6.55 -6.72
CA ALA A 27 -1.74 -5.55 -7.51
C ALA A 27 -2.53 -5.16 -8.77
N LYS A 28 -3.01 -6.15 -9.53
CA LYS A 28 -3.84 -5.93 -10.73
C LYS A 28 -5.11 -5.13 -10.45
N LYS A 29 -5.79 -5.39 -9.32
CA LYS A 29 -7.03 -4.68 -8.96
C LYS A 29 -6.84 -3.17 -8.77
N ILE A 30 -5.64 -2.74 -8.39
CA ILE A 30 -5.29 -1.34 -8.14
C ILE A 30 -4.40 -0.75 -9.24
N GLY A 31 -4.30 -1.42 -10.38
CA GLY A 31 -3.57 -0.93 -11.55
C GLY A 31 -2.04 -1.06 -11.46
N TRP A 32 -1.54 -1.88 -10.53
CA TRP A 32 -0.10 -2.12 -10.41
C TRP A 32 0.39 -3.25 -11.34
N SER A 33 1.70 -3.26 -11.59
CA SER A 33 2.33 -4.30 -12.41
C SER A 33 2.40 -5.65 -11.70
N ASP A 34 2.45 -6.74 -12.47
CA ASP A 34 2.69 -8.09 -11.94
C ASP A 34 4.01 -8.16 -11.16
N ALA A 35 5.03 -7.42 -11.61
CA ALA A 35 6.31 -7.32 -10.92
C ALA A 35 6.18 -6.82 -9.47
N MET A 36 5.32 -5.82 -9.22
CA MET A 36 5.04 -5.36 -7.85
C MET A 36 4.39 -6.46 -7.01
N GLY A 37 3.42 -7.18 -7.57
CA GLY A 37 2.76 -8.29 -6.90
C GLY A 37 3.74 -9.40 -6.55
N ILE A 38 4.59 -9.80 -7.50
CA ILE A 38 5.60 -10.85 -7.31
C ILE A 38 6.63 -10.44 -6.26
N LEU A 39 7.19 -9.23 -6.36
CA LEU A 39 8.19 -8.74 -5.40
C LEU A 39 7.62 -8.64 -3.98
N ARG A 40 6.38 -8.14 -3.83
CA ARG A 40 5.68 -8.11 -2.55
C ARG A 40 5.44 -9.52 -2.00
N GLY A 41 4.94 -10.45 -2.84
CA GLY A 41 4.68 -11.83 -2.46
C GLY A 41 5.96 -12.57 -2.08
N THR A 42 7.07 -12.32 -2.78
CA THR A 42 8.38 -12.85 -2.44
C THR A 42 8.82 -12.37 -1.05
N LEU A 43 8.79 -11.05 -0.80
CA LEU A 43 9.18 -10.48 0.50
C LEU A 43 8.25 -10.91 1.64
N PHE A 44 6.99 -11.25 1.36
CA PHE A 44 6.02 -11.69 2.37
C PHE A 44 6.45 -12.98 3.08
N LEU A 45 7.21 -13.82 2.40
CA LEU A 45 7.59 -15.16 2.86
C LEU A 45 9.06 -15.28 3.21
N GLU A 46 9.78 -14.16 3.23
CA GLU A 46 11.18 -14.16 3.62
C GLU A 46 11.34 -13.71 5.08
N SER A 47 12.07 -14.50 5.85
CA SER A 47 12.40 -14.21 7.25
C SER A 47 13.45 -13.10 7.38
N GLU A 48 14.29 -12.93 6.35
CA GLU A 48 15.42 -12.02 6.35
C GLU A 48 15.29 -10.96 5.24
N PRO A 49 15.72 -9.71 5.52
CA PRO A 49 15.72 -8.65 4.51
C PRO A 49 16.57 -9.02 3.29
N MET A 50 16.06 -8.77 2.08
CA MET A 50 16.71 -9.13 0.81
C MET A 50 17.35 -7.93 0.12
N SER A 51 18.47 -8.14 -0.56
CA SER A 51 19.07 -7.15 -1.45
C SER A 51 18.35 -7.09 -2.81
N ILE A 52 18.56 -6.03 -3.59
CA ILE A 52 18.07 -5.93 -4.98
C ILE A 52 18.57 -7.09 -5.82
N GLU A 53 19.82 -7.51 -5.63
CA GLU A 53 20.44 -8.62 -6.34
C GLU A 53 19.73 -9.94 -6.04
N ALA A 54 19.51 -10.23 -4.76
CA ALA A 54 18.83 -11.45 -4.34
C ALA A 54 17.37 -11.50 -4.80
N LEU A 55 16.67 -10.35 -4.79
CA LEU A 55 15.32 -10.23 -5.34
C LEU A 55 15.30 -10.45 -6.85
N ALA A 56 16.26 -9.89 -7.59
CA ALA A 56 16.39 -10.07 -9.03
C ALA A 56 16.64 -11.55 -9.40
N GLU A 57 17.54 -12.21 -8.70
CA GLU A 57 17.82 -13.63 -8.86
C GLU A 57 16.59 -14.50 -8.59
N LYS A 58 15.90 -14.23 -7.47
CA LYS A 58 14.74 -15.03 -7.03
C LYS A 58 13.50 -14.84 -7.89
N THR A 59 13.31 -13.67 -8.48
CA THR A 59 12.12 -13.33 -9.26
C THR A 59 12.33 -13.40 -10.77
N GLY A 60 13.57 -13.52 -11.23
CA GLY A 60 13.93 -13.47 -12.66
C GLY A 60 13.85 -12.09 -13.31
N TYR A 61 13.52 -11.05 -12.55
CA TYR A 61 13.47 -9.66 -13.07
C TYR A 61 14.86 -9.02 -13.12
N SER A 62 15.03 -8.05 -14.02
CA SER A 62 16.24 -7.24 -14.05
C SER A 62 16.39 -6.42 -12.75
N LYS A 63 17.64 -6.14 -12.34
CA LYS A 63 17.92 -5.29 -11.17
C LYS A 63 17.27 -3.91 -11.28
N THR A 64 17.15 -3.36 -12.49
CA THR A 64 16.47 -2.09 -12.74
C THR A 64 14.98 -2.19 -12.45
N THR A 65 14.31 -3.23 -12.95
CA THR A 65 12.90 -3.49 -12.69
C THR A 65 12.65 -3.67 -11.19
N VAL A 66 13.47 -4.46 -10.51
CA VAL A 66 13.36 -4.68 -9.07
C VAL A 66 13.55 -3.36 -8.31
N ARG A 67 14.58 -2.58 -8.63
CA ARG A 67 14.86 -1.31 -7.95
C ARG A 67 13.69 -0.32 -8.08
N THR A 68 13.16 -0.15 -9.29
CA THR A 68 12.04 0.77 -9.54
C THR A 68 10.80 0.36 -8.73
N ASN A 69 10.43 -0.92 -8.78
CA ASN A 69 9.24 -1.40 -8.08
C ASN A 69 9.42 -1.42 -6.55
N ILE A 70 10.60 -1.80 -6.04
CA ILE A 70 10.90 -1.77 -4.60
C ILE A 70 10.90 -0.34 -4.08
N SER A 71 11.48 0.63 -4.82
CA SER A 71 11.43 2.04 -4.42
C SER A 71 9.99 2.57 -4.35
N TYR A 72 9.13 2.16 -5.26
CA TYR A 72 7.72 2.52 -5.20
C TYR A 72 7.03 1.89 -3.97
N LEU A 73 7.23 0.58 -3.73
CA LEU A 73 6.67 -0.11 -2.56
C LEU A 73 7.19 0.46 -1.23
N GLU A 74 8.43 0.95 -1.20
CA GLU A 74 9.02 1.66 -0.06
C GLU A 74 8.32 3.01 0.16
N ASN A 75 8.12 3.79 -0.90
CA ASN A 75 7.47 5.10 -0.82
C ASN A 75 6.02 5.02 -0.31
N ILE A 76 5.30 3.96 -0.66
CA ILE A 76 3.93 3.72 -0.16
C ILE A 76 3.89 2.92 1.15
N GLY A 77 5.04 2.75 1.83
CA GLY A 77 5.14 2.12 3.15
C GLY A 77 4.82 0.62 3.18
N MET A 78 4.85 -0.08 2.04
CA MET A 78 4.66 -1.53 2.00
C MET A 78 5.94 -2.32 2.22
N VAL A 79 7.07 -1.70 1.94
CA VAL A 79 8.40 -2.27 2.10
C VAL A 79 9.24 -1.29 2.90
N ARG A 80 10.00 -1.80 3.84
CA ARG A 80 10.95 -0.99 4.62
C ARG A 80 12.38 -1.32 4.22
N ARG A 81 13.22 -0.29 4.20
CA ARG A 81 14.65 -0.42 4.00
C ARG A 81 15.33 -0.76 5.32
N VAL A 82 16.17 -1.79 5.29
CA VAL A 82 16.99 -2.19 6.42
C VAL A 82 18.45 -1.95 6.06
N VAL A 83 19.17 -1.26 6.92
CA VAL A 83 20.61 -1.09 6.74
C VAL A 83 21.28 -2.38 7.16
N GLY A 84 21.83 -3.12 6.20
CA GLY A 84 22.58 -4.35 6.47
C GLY A 84 23.80 -4.05 7.35
N SER A 85 24.13 -5.01 8.23
CA SER A 85 25.37 -4.97 9.00
C SER A 85 26.56 -4.84 8.03
N VAL A 86 27.47 -3.91 8.33
CA VAL A 86 28.67 -3.69 7.54
C VAL A 86 29.52 -4.98 7.59
N SER A 87 29.46 -5.80 6.54
CA SER A 87 30.47 -6.83 6.38
C SER A 87 31.83 -6.13 6.12
N LYS A 88 32.86 -6.51 6.85
CA LYS A 88 34.20 -5.93 6.77
C LYS A 88 34.85 -5.97 5.38
N GLN A 89 34.20 -6.65 4.41
CA GLN A 89 34.74 -6.86 3.06
C GLN A 89 34.20 -5.92 1.97
N HIS A 90 33.06 -5.21 2.18
CA HIS A 90 32.54 -4.30 1.17
C HIS A 90 32.24 -2.94 1.80
N ARG A 91 32.95 -1.91 1.36
CA ARG A 91 32.76 -0.49 1.77
C ARG A 91 31.43 0.12 1.36
N ASN A 92 30.59 -0.60 0.63
CA ASN A 92 29.26 -0.13 0.24
C ASN A 92 28.21 -0.70 1.18
N LYS A 93 27.48 0.17 1.89
CA LYS A 93 26.27 -0.17 2.65
C LYS A 93 25.25 -0.73 1.67
N GLN A 94 25.12 -2.05 1.62
CA GLN A 94 24.13 -2.71 0.78
C GLN A 94 22.77 -2.54 1.48
N HIS A 95 21.86 -1.82 0.83
CA HIS A 95 20.48 -1.71 1.31
C HIS A 95 19.77 -3.05 1.12
N ARG A 96 19.05 -3.45 2.15
CA ARG A 96 18.18 -4.62 2.13
C ARG A 96 16.75 -4.19 2.36
N TYR A 97 15.81 -4.98 1.91
CA TYR A 97 14.39 -4.67 1.92
C TYR A 97 13.62 -5.81 2.56
N ALA A 98 12.66 -5.46 3.40
CA ALA A 98 11.73 -6.39 4.03
C ALA A 98 10.32 -5.86 3.88
N LEU A 99 9.34 -6.74 3.94
CA LEU A 99 7.95 -6.33 4.01
C LEU A 99 7.72 -5.51 5.30
N GLU A 100 6.97 -4.40 5.18
CA GLU A 100 6.51 -3.70 6.37
C GLU A 100 5.31 -4.44 6.96
N THR A 101 5.47 -4.95 8.16
CA THR A 101 4.44 -5.70 8.90
C THR A 101 3.84 -4.92 10.05
N ASP A 102 4.45 -3.79 10.41
CA ASP A 102 3.90 -2.88 11.40
C ASP A 102 2.74 -2.08 10.78
N THR A 103 1.54 -2.36 11.25
CA THR A 103 0.32 -1.70 10.80
C THR A 103 0.31 -0.22 11.16
N GLU A 104 0.90 0.19 12.29
CA GLU A 104 1.01 1.59 12.68
C GLU A 104 2.01 2.35 11.81
N ALA A 105 3.11 1.72 11.39
CA ALA A 105 4.06 2.33 10.46
C ALA A 105 3.43 2.60 9.07
N ARG A 106 2.50 1.75 8.63
CA ARG A 106 1.79 1.91 7.34
C ARG A 106 0.59 2.85 7.40
N ARG A 107 -0.02 2.98 8.55
CA ARG A 107 -1.27 3.73 8.74
C ARG A 107 -1.22 5.18 8.24
N PRO A 108 -0.17 5.98 8.51
CA PRO A 108 -0.10 7.35 8.03
C PRO A 108 -0.16 7.46 6.50
N VAL A 109 0.51 6.54 5.80
CA VAL A 109 0.52 6.53 4.33
C VAL A 109 -0.86 6.22 3.77
N VAL A 110 -1.55 5.21 4.31
CA VAL A 110 -2.90 4.82 3.88
C VAL A 110 -3.91 5.93 4.17
N LEU A 111 -3.88 6.50 5.37
CA LEU A 111 -4.79 7.58 5.75
C LEU A 111 -4.53 8.87 4.95
N SER A 112 -3.26 9.19 4.67
CA SER A 112 -2.91 10.37 3.87
C SER A 112 -3.49 10.29 2.46
N ALA A 113 -3.38 9.15 1.79
CA ALA A 113 -3.94 8.97 0.45
C ALA A 113 -5.48 9.12 0.44
N ALA A 114 -6.16 8.52 1.42
CA ALA A 114 -7.61 8.65 1.55
C ALA A 114 -8.04 10.09 1.87
N LYS A 115 -7.33 10.79 2.74
CA LYS A 115 -7.58 12.21 3.06
C LYS A 115 -7.39 13.10 1.85
N GLU A 116 -6.35 12.86 1.04
CA GLU A 116 -6.08 13.63 -0.17
C GLU A 116 -7.21 13.49 -1.19
N GLU A 117 -7.73 12.27 -1.40
CA GLU A 117 -8.90 12.02 -2.25
C GLU A 117 -10.14 12.78 -1.76
N VAL A 118 -10.49 12.63 -0.47
CA VAL A 118 -11.63 13.30 0.15
C VAL A 118 -11.51 14.82 0.04
N HIS A 119 -10.35 15.37 0.36
CA HIS A 119 -10.08 16.79 0.30
C HIS A 119 -10.18 17.34 -1.14
N SER A 120 -9.67 16.62 -2.12
CA SER A 120 -9.75 16.99 -3.53
C SER A 120 -11.20 17.10 -4.01
N VAL A 121 -12.05 16.13 -3.63
CA VAL A 121 -13.47 16.15 -4.00
C VAL A 121 -14.21 17.30 -3.30
N LEU A 122 -13.98 17.52 -2.01
CA LEU A 122 -14.59 18.65 -1.29
C LEU A 122 -14.18 19.99 -1.87
N GLN A 123 -12.92 20.16 -2.28
CA GLN A 123 -12.46 21.37 -2.97
C GLN A 123 -13.17 21.56 -4.32
N ALA A 124 -13.31 20.47 -5.10
CA ALA A 124 -14.02 20.52 -6.39
C ALA A 124 -15.49 20.91 -6.21
N LEU A 125 -16.17 20.38 -5.19
CA LEU A 125 -17.55 20.76 -4.86
C LEU A 125 -17.66 22.23 -4.50
N ASN A 126 -16.73 22.77 -3.69
CA ASN A 126 -16.69 24.19 -3.37
C ASN A 126 -16.49 25.07 -4.61
N GLN A 127 -15.67 24.62 -5.57
CA GLN A 127 -15.45 25.36 -6.81
C GLN A 127 -16.71 25.38 -7.70
N ILE A 128 -17.42 24.25 -7.78
CA ILE A 128 -18.67 24.17 -8.55
C ILE A 128 -19.75 25.08 -7.93
N GLU A 129 -19.91 25.07 -6.61
CA GLU A 129 -20.87 25.94 -5.91
C GLU A 129 -20.63 27.41 -6.22
N LYS A 130 -19.39 27.88 -6.16
CA LYS A 130 -19.04 29.27 -6.54
C LYS A 130 -19.39 29.59 -7.98
N ASN A 131 -19.27 28.61 -8.88
CA ASN A 131 -19.58 28.81 -10.29
C ASN A 131 -21.10 28.78 -10.59
N LEU A 132 -21.91 28.21 -9.68
CA LEU A 132 -23.36 28.12 -9.81
C LEU A 132 -24.09 29.40 -9.33
N GLU A 133 -23.42 30.30 -8.61
CA GLU A 133 -24.00 31.57 -8.18
C GLU A 133 -24.45 32.38 -9.42
N GLY A 134 -25.75 32.45 -9.63
CA GLY A 134 -26.37 33.21 -10.74
C GLY A 134 -27.02 32.38 -11.86
N HIS A 135 -27.13 31.07 -11.73
CA HIS A 135 -27.74 30.17 -12.71
C HIS A 135 -29.14 29.68 -12.29
N ASN A 136 -29.98 29.30 -13.28
CA ASN A 136 -31.42 28.98 -13.15
C ASN A 136 -31.70 27.54 -12.62
N LEU A 137 -32.91 27.03 -12.91
CA LEU A 137 -33.53 25.77 -12.44
C LEU A 137 -32.64 24.51 -12.51
N GLU A 138 -31.69 24.43 -13.45
CA GLU A 138 -30.70 23.34 -13.52
C GLU A 138 -29.70 23.38 -12.36
N ALA A 139 -29.40 24.58 -11.85
CA ALA A 139 -28.54 24.78 -10.68
C ALA A 139 -29.18 24.21 -9.41
N GLU A 140 -30.51 24.27 -9.25
CA GLU A 140 -31.20 23.69 -8.09
C GLU A 140 -31.09 22.16 -8.05
N LYS A 141 -31.26 21.49 -9.20
CA LYS A 141 -31.10 20.04 -9.31
C LYS A 141 -29.66 19.61 -9.02
N MET A 142 -28.71 20.34 -9.58
CA MET A 142 -27.29 20.11 -9.35
C MET A 142 -26.92 20.33 -7.88
N SER A 143 -27.41 21.39 -7.27
CA SER A 143 -27.21 21.70 -5.85
C SER A 143 -27.69 20.56 -4.93
N ALA A 144 -28.85 19.97 -5.21
CA ALA A 144 -29.38 18.86 -4.41
C ALA A 144 -28.51 17.59 -4.51
N ILE A 145 -27.97 17.30 -5.70
CA ILE A 145 -27.03 16.17 -5.89
C ILE A 145 -25.71 16.47 -5.16
N MET A 146 -25.20 17.68 -5.31
CA MET A 146 -23.97 18.10 -4.67
C MET A 146 -24.05 18.06 -3.15
N ALA A 147 -25.19 18.47 -2.56
CA ALA A 147 -25.40 18.40 -1.11
C ALA A 147 -25.25 16.97 -0.55
N LYS A 148 -25.84 15.98 -1.24
CA LYS A 148 -25.69 14.55 -0.86
C LYS A 148 -24.25 14.07 -0.98
N THR A 149 -23.59 14.44 -2.07
CA THR A 149 -22.19 14.09 -2.30
C THR A 149 -21.29 14.73 -1.25
N ARG A 150 -21.52 16.01 -0.95
CA ARG A 150 -20.81 16.74 0.10
C ARG A 150 -20.96 16.05 1.45
N GLN A 151 -22.18 15.75 1.86
CA GLN A 151 -22.44 15.08 3.13
C GLN A 151 -21.65 13.77 3.24
N PHE A 152 -21.65 12.95 2.19
CA PHE A 152 -20.88 11.70 2.17
C PHE A 152 -19.39 11.94 2.38
N TYR A 153 -18.79 12.89 1.67
CA TYR A 153 -17.36 13.17 1.79
C TYR A 153 -16.99 13.85 3.11
N GLU A 154 -17.86 14.68 3.70
CA GLU A 154 -17.68 15.25 5.03
C GLU A 154 -17.74 14.18 6.13
N GLU A 155 -18.64 13.20 6.01
CA GLU A 155 -18.68 12.04 6.90
C GLU A 155 -17.41 11.18 6.77
N MET A 156 -16.92 10.96 5.55
CA MET A 156 -15.65 10.28 5.30
C MET A 156 -14.46 11.03 5.90
N ASP A 157 -14.39 12.34 5.71
CA ASP A 157 -13.35 13.20 6.33
C ASP A 157 -13.36 13.07 7.85
N ARG A 158 -14.56 13.12 8.44
CA ARG A 158 -14.72 12.95 9.90
C ARG A 158 -14.24 11.59 10.38
N ILE A 159 -14.56 10.52 9.67
CA ILE A 159 -14.07 9.17 10.01
C ILE A 159 -12.54 9.11 9.94
N LEU A 160 -11.94 9.65 8.86
CA LEU A 160 -10.49 9.67 8.69
C LEU A 160 -9.78 10.49 9.78
N GLN A 161 -10.36 11.63 10.19
CA GLN A 161 -9.85 12.44 11.29
C GLN A 161 -9.92 11.69 12.63
N LEU A 162 -11.02 10.98 12.90
CA LEU A 162 -11.15 10.17 14.12
C LEU A 162 -10.16 9.01 14.11
N MET A 163 -10.03 8.33 12.98
CA MET A 163 -9.02 7.26 12.83
C MET A 163 -7.59 7.76 13.08
N ASP A 164 -7.29 9.01 12.79
CA ASP A 164 -5.96 9.58 13.01
C ASP A 164 -5.63 9.85 14.48
N GLN A 165 -6.66 9.99 15.32
CA GLN A 165 -6.51 10.29 16.74
C GLN A 165 -6.19 9.06 17.62
N TYR A 166 -6.44 7.86 17.11
CA TYR A 166 -6.31 6.62 17.85
C TYR A 166 -5.38 5.64 17.13
N THR A 167 -4.65 4.83 17.86
CA THR A 167 -3.98 3.64 17.30
C THR A 167 -5.01 2.61 16.87
N LEU A 168 -4.63 1.68 15.99
CA LEU A 168 -5.53 0.60 15.58
C LEU A 168 -5.98 -0.25 16.77
N LYS A 169 -5.12 -0.43 17.76
CA LYS A 169 -5.45 -1.16 18.98
C LYS A 169 -6.55 -0.44 19.78
N GLU A 170 -6.40 0.87 19.99
CA GLU A 170 -7.41 1.68 20.68
C GLU A 170 -8.73 1.70 19.93
N LEU A 171 -8.70 1.79 18.58
CA LEU A 171 -9.90 1.71 17.75
C LEU A 171 -10.63 0.37 17.91
N ILE A 172 -9.90 -0.73 17.93
CA ILE A 172 -10.46 -2.07 18.14
C ILE A 172 -11.12 -2.13 19.52
N GLU A 173 -10.43 -1.71 20.56
CA GLU A 173 -10.94 -1.71 21.95
C GLU A 173 -12.21 -0.85 22.09
N LEU A 174 -12.23 0.34 21.48
CA LEU A 174 -13.40 1.22 21.44
C LEU A 174 -14.59 0.59 20.72
N LEU A 175 -14.37 -0.02 19.54
CA LEU A 175 -15.43 -0.63 18.76
C LEU A 175 -15.98 -1.89 19.44
N GLU A 176 -15.15 -2.68 20.11
CA GLU A 176 -15.57 -3.87 20.83
C GLU A 176 -16.34 -3.52 22.12
N SER A 177 -15.93 -2.47 22.83
CA SER A 177 -16.62 -2.01 24.03
C SER A 177 -18.02 -1.46 23.78
N ASN A 178 -18.27 -0.92 22.59
CA ASN A 178 -19.56 -0.37 22.16
C ASN A 178 -20.50 -1.39 21.48
N LYS A 179 -20.14 -2.66 21.41
CA LYS A 179 -20.96 -3.76 20.87
C LYS A 179 -21.92 -4.40 21.88
N LYS A 180 -22.22 -3.71 23.00
CA LYS A 180 -23.20 -4.19 24.00
C LYS A 180 -24.62 -3.71 23.70
#